data_a395301cc48db489ee7ce8edad50871c
#
_entry.id   a395301cc48db489ee7ce8edad50871c
#
_cell.length_a   1.000
_cell.length_b   1.000
_cell.length_c   1.000
_cell.angle_alpha   90.00
_cell.angle_beta   90.00
_cell.angle_gamma   90.00
#
_symmetry.space_group_name_H-M   'P 1'
#
loop_
_entity.id
_entity.type
_entity.pdbx_description
1 polymer ?
#
loop_
_entity_poly.entity_id
_entity_poly.type
_entity_poly.pdbx_seq_one_letter_code
_entity_poly.pdbx_strand_id
1 'polypeptide(L)'
;MPEKRIIIIAGPNGAGKTTFAREYLPVEVGITTFINADLIAVGLSPFAPELAARRAGRLMLEEIDRCGAAGISFAFETTLSGKAYVHRISSWQSLGYSVKLVFLQLRSVEQAMAPDVIARRFKAGLSNFEVLYRPLVNEWQTIDNGRPTPRLLSEGGRP
;
A
#
# COMPACT_ATOMS: atom_id res chain seq x y z
N MET A 1 -10.59 -24.16 -2.54
CA MET A 1 -9.29 -23.43 -2.66
C MET A 1 -9.40 -22.09 -1.96
N PRO A 2 -8.47 -21.76 -1.09
CA PRO A 2 -8.48 -20.43 -0.49
C PRO A 2 -8.34 -19.36 -1.56
N GLU A 3 -9.09 -18.29 -1.41
CA GLU A 3 -9.04 -17.15 -2.32
C GLU A 3 -7.65 -16.50 -2.28
N LYS A 4 -7.07 -16.27 -3.45
CA LYS A 4 -5.81 -15.53 -3.57
C LYS A 4 -6.07 -14.04 -3.40
N ARG A 5 -5.39 -13.40 -2.46
CA ARG A 5 -5.65 -12.01 -2.12
C ARG A 5 -4.37 -11.17 -2.16
N ILE A 6 -4.52 -9.96 -2.64
CA ILE A 6 -3.49 -8.93 -2.56
C ILE A 6 -4.08 -7.73 -1.83
N ILE A 7 -3.39 -7.29 -0.78
CA ILE A 7 -3.80 -6.10 -0.02
C ILE A 7 -2.76 -5.00 -0.26
N ILE A 8 -3.21 -3.87 -0.77
CA ILE A 8 -2.37 -2.68 -0.97
C ILE A 8 -2.65 -1.72 0.17
N ILE A 9 -1.64 -1.46 1.01
CA ILE A 9 -1.72 -0.45 2.07
C ILE A 9 -1.08 0.82 1.53
N ALA A 10 -1.90 1.83 1.29
CA ALA A 10 -1.47 3.06 0.65
C ALA A 10 -1.69 4.27 1.54
N GLY A 11 -0.96 5.33 1.27
CA GLY A 11 -1.08 6.58 1.99
C GLY A 11 0.23 7.37 2.00
N PRO A 12 0.21 8.61 2.48
CA PRO A 12 1.41 9.44 2.54
C PRO A 12 2.43 8.90 3.55
N ASN A 13 3.69 9.32 3.42
CA ASN A 13 4.69 9.06 4.45
C ASN A 13 4.24 9.67 5.78
N GLY A 14 4.41 8.91 6.86
CA GLY A 14 3.95 9.31 8.19
C GLY A 14 2.50 8.97 8.49
N ALA A 15 1.76 8.35 7.56
CA ALA A 15 0.37 7.91 7.80
C ALA A 15 0.25 6.69 8.72
N GLY A 16 1.37 6.09 9.14
CA GLY A 16 1.37 4.90 9.99
C GLY A 16 1.05 3.61 9.25
N LYS A 17 1.39 3.53 7.96
CA LYS A 17 1.08 2.36 7.11
C LYS A 17 1.64 1.06 7.67
N THR A 18 2.90 1.04 8.09
CA THR A 18 3.56 -0.17 8.61
C THR A 18 2.90 -0.66 9.90
N THR A 19 2.61 0.26 10.83
CA THR A 19 1.91 -0.07 12.09
C THR A 19 0.51 -0.59 11.82
N PHE A 20 -0.23 0.09 10.95
CA PHE A 20 -1.56 -0.34 10.54
C PHE A 20 -1.53 -1.76 9.91
N ALA A 21 -0.60 -1.99 8.99
CA ALA A 21 -0.45 -3.28 8.32
C ALA A 21 -0.15 -4.40 9.31
N ARG A 22 0.74 -4.15 10.28
CA ARG A 22 1.12 -5.13 11.32
C ARG A 22 -0.08 -5.59 12.15
N GLU A 23 -0.99 -4.69 12.47
CA GLU A 23 -2.18 -5.00 13.25
C GLU A 23 -3.31 -5.57 12.40
N TYR A 24 -3.51 -5.01 11.20
CA TYR A 24 -4.62 -5.34 10.31
C TYR A 24 -4.45 -6.69 9.60
N LEU A 25 -3.28 -6.94 9.00
CA LEU A 25 -3.10 -8.06 8.07
C LEU A 25 -3.26 -9.44 8.72
N PRO A 26 -2.64 -9.73 9.88
CA PRO A 26 -2.79 -11.06 10.49
C PRO A 26 -4.19 -11.35 11.01
N VAL A 27 -4.86 -10.33 11.55
CA VAL A 27 -6.15 -10.48 12.23
C VAL A 27 -7.31 -10.47 11.24
N GLU A 28 -7.32 -9.48 10.33
CA GLU A 28 -8.46 -9.28 9.43
C GLU A 28 -8.45 -10.21 8.21
N VAL A 29 -7.27 -10.53 7.68
CA VAL A 29 -7.16 -11.25 6.42
C VAL A 29 -6.21 -12.45 6.44
N GLY A 30 -5.52 -12.71 7.55
CA GLY A 30 -4.63 -13.86 7.69
C GLY A 30 -3.40 -13.84 6.78
N ILE A 31 -3.00 -12.66 6.27
CA ILE A 31 -1.84 -12.51 5.39
C ILE A 31 -0.61 -12.21 6.24
N THR A 32 0.44 -13.01 6.08
CA THR A 32 1.72 -12.87 6.78
C THR A 32 2.85 -12.37 5.88
N THR A 33 2.70 -12.45 4.56
CA THR A 33 3.68 -11.95 3.59
C THR A 33 3.42 -10.48 3.33
N PHE A 34 4.27 -9.62 3.90
CA PHE A 34 4.17 -8.16 3.77
C PHE A 34 5.47 -7.60 3.21
N ILE A 35 5.37 -6.87 2.10
CA ILE A 35 6.51 -6.34 1.34
C ILE A 35 6.56 -4.83 1.51
N ASN A 36 7.70 -4.31 1.98
CA ASN A 36 7.89 -2.90 2.30
C ASN A 36 9.30 -2.47 1.90
N ALA A 37 9.40 -1.49 0.99
CA ALA A 37 10.68 -1.00 0.50
C ALA A 37 11.55 -0.39 1.61
N ASP A 38 10.97 0.30 2.58
CA ASP A 38 11.73 0.92 3.67
C ASP A 38 12.38 -0.14 4.57
N LEU A 39 11.67 -1.22 4.86
CA LEU A 39 12.20 -2.35 5.63
C LEU A 39 13.31 -3.09 4.86
N ILE A 40 13.17 -3.23 3.55
CA ILE A 40 14.22 -3.79 2.69
C ILE A 40 15.46 -2.88 2.73
N ALA A 41 15.29 -1.58 2.62
CA ALA A 41 16.37 -0.60 2.69
C ALA A 41 17.13 -0.68 4.03
N VAL A 42 16.42 -0.79 5.14
CA VAL A 42 17.02 -0.98 6.48
C VAL A 42 17.79 -2.30 6.55
N GLY A 43 17.27 -3.37 5.95
CA GLY A 43 17.96 -4.66 5.89
C GLY A 43 19.26 -4.63 5.07
N LEU A 44 19.28 -3.85 3.99
CA LEU A 44 20.47 -3.69 3.13
C LEU A 44 21.49 -2.73 3.72
N SER A 45 21.05 -1.66 4.35
CA SER A 45 21.91 -0.61 4.89
C SER A 45 21.35 -0.08 6.21
N PRO A 46 21.58 -0.79 7.34
CA PRO A 46 20.92 -0.47 8.61
C PRO A 46 21.24 0.93 9.16
N PHE A 47 22.45 1.44 8.87
CA PHE A 47 22.89 2.73 9.40
C PHE A 47 22.58 3.91 8.45
N ALA A 48 22.29 3.64 7.18
CA ALA A 48 22.01 4.66 6.17
C ALA A 48 21.02 4.11 5.12
N PRO A 49 19.76 3.81 5.52
CA PRO A 49 18.78 3.16 4.63
C PRO A 49 18.50 3.98 3.36
N GLU A 50 18.62 5.30 3.43
CA GLU A 50 18.42 6.20 2.29
C GLU A 50 19.37 5.92 1.13
N LEU A 51 20.57 5.40 1.40
CA LEU A 51 21.53 4.99 0.36
C LEU A 51 21.08 3.74 -0.41
N ALA A 52 20.25 2.91 0.20
CA ALA A 52 19.71 1.69 -0.40
C ALA A 52 18.30 1.84 -0.98
N ALA A 53 17.70 3.04 -0.91
CA ALA A 53 16.29 3.25 -1.25
C ALA A 53 15.95 2.82 -2.69
N ARG A 54 16.77 3.16 -3.67
CA ARG A 54 16.55 2.80 -5.07
C ARG A 54 16.64 1.29 -5.30
N ARG A 55 17.64 0.64 -4.71
CA ARG A 55 17.80 -0.82 -4.78
C ARG A 55 16.65 -1.54 -4.08
N ALA A 56 16.24 -1.05 -2.92
CA ALA A 56 15.12 -1.58 -2.16
C ALA A 56 13.81 -1.51 -2.97
N GLY A 57 13.57 -0.41 -3.67
CA GLY A 57 12.40 -0.27 -4.55
C GLY A 57 12.37 -1.31 -5.66
N ARG A 58 13.51 -1.62 -6.29
CA ARG A 58 13.62 -2.67 -7.31
C ARG A 58 13.36 -4.05 -6.73
N LEU A 59 13.98 -4.36 -5.59
CA LEU A 59 13.79 -5.63 -4.90
C LEU A 59 12.34 -5.84 -4.45
N MET A 60 11.68 -4.77 -4.02
CA MET A 60 10.25 -4.81 -3.70
C MET A 60 9.42 -5.24 -4.90
N LEU A 61 9.63 -4.63 -6.06
CA LEU A 61 8.88 -4.98 -7.27
C LEU A 61 9.18 -6.41 -7.73
N GLU A 62 10.43 -6.86 -7.65
CA GLU A 62 10.81 -8.25 -7.95
C GLU A 62 10.10 -9.24 -7.04
N GLU A 63 10.03 -8.94 -5.75
CA GLU A 63 9.35 -9.80 -4.77
C GLU A 63 7.83 -9.82 -4.98
N ILE A 64 7.24 -8.68 -5.29
CA ILE A 64 5.82 -8.58 -5.65
C ILE A 64 5.52 -9.46 -6.88
N ASP A 65 6.34 -9.36 -7.91
CA ASP A 65 6.17 -10.15 -9.14
C ASP A 65 6.38 -11.66 -8.86
N ARG A 66 7.34 -12.01 -8.03
CA ARG A 66 7.57 -13.41 -7.60
C ARG A 66 6.36 -13.98 -6.86
N CYS A 67 5.82 -13.27 -5.88
CA CYS A 67 4.64 -13.69 -5.11
C CYS A 67 3.41 -13.83 -6.03
N GLY A 68 3.21 -12.86 -6.91
CA GLY A 68 2.10 -12.89 -7.88
C GLY A 68 2.15 -14.09 -8.80
N ALA A 69 3.33 -14.42 -9.34
CA ALA A 69 3.52 -15.58 -10.20
C ALA A 69 3.36 -16.91 -9.44
N ALA A 70 3.78 -16.95 -8.17
CA ALA A 70 3.70 -18.15 -7.33
C ALA A 70 2.30 -18.42 -6.76
N GLY A 71 1.33 -17.53 -6.95
CA GLY A 71 -0.01 -17.70 -6.40
C GLY A 71 -0.11 -17.46 -4.90
N ILE A 72 0.86 -16.78 -4.30
CA ILE A 72 0.92 -16.47 -2.88
C ILE A 72 0.04 -15.26 -2.60
N SER A 73 -0.78 -15.28 -1.55
CA SER A 73 -1.45 -14.09 -1.03
C SER A 73 -0.44 -13.21 -0.31
N PHE A 74 -0.42 -11.93 -0.60
CA PHE A 74 0.55 -11.00 -0.03
C PHE A 74 -0.03 -9.60 0.12
N ALA A 75 0.67 -8.78 0.89
CA ALA A 75 0.38 -7.36 1.02
C ALA A 75 1.64 -6.55 0.77
N PHE A 76 1.47 -5.31 0.40
CA PHE A 76 2.58 -4.37 0.26
C PHE A 76 2.13 -2.95 0.56
N GLU A 77 3.11 -2.10 0.83
CA GLU A 77 2.92 -0.71 1.21
C GLU A 77 3.42 0.21 0.09
N THR A 78 2.67 1.29 -0.19
CA THR A 78 3.03 2.26 -1.22
C THR A 78 2.44 3.63 -0.92
N THR A 79 3.04 4.70 -1.45
CA THR A 79 2.44 6.04 -1.44
C THR A 79 1.44 6.26 -2.57
N LEU A 80 1.37 5.38 -3.56
CA LEU A 80 0.62 5.52 -4.82
C LEU A 80 1.01 6.76 -5.66
N SER A 81 2.17 7.37 -5.38
CA SER A 81 2.61 8.56 -6.12
C SER A 81 2.97 8.27 -7.59
N GLY A 82 3.15 6.99 -7.94
CA GLY A 82 3.41 6.53 -9.31
C GLY A 82 2.34 5.61 -9.85
N LYS A 83 2.56 5.09 -11.05
CA LYS A 83 1.64 4.22 -11.80
C LYS A 83 2.12 2.77 -11.92
N ALA A 84 3.10 2.38 -11.11
CA ALA A 84 3.77 1.07 -11.21
C ALA A 84 2.82 -0.13 -11.07
N TYR A 85 1.70 0.04 -10.38
CA TYR A 85 0.79 -1.06 -10.07
C TYR A 85 -0.44 -1.15 -11.00
N VAL A 86 -0.66 -0.16 -11.89
CA VAL A 86 -1.86 -0.12 -12.75
C VAL A 86 -1.97 -1.40 -13.61
N HIS A 87 -0.91 -1.75 -14.33
CA HIS A 87 -0.89 -2.96 -15.15
C HIS A 87 -0.83 -4.24 -14.32
N ARG A 88 -0.12 -4.21 -13.18
CA ARG A 88 -0.03 -5.36 -12.28
C ARG A 88 -1.38 -5.77 -11.73
N ILE A 89 -2.21 -4.82 -11.33
CA ILE A 89 -3.57 -5.11 -10.80
C ILE A 89 -4.38 -5.92 -11.81
N SER A 90 -4.41 -5.49 -13.07
CA SER A 90 -5.12 -6.21 -14.12
C SER A 90 -4.56 -7.63 -14.34
N SER A 91 -3.23 -7.76 -14.34
CA SER A 91 -2.57 -9.08 -14.44
C SER A 91 -2.92 -9.99 -13.27
N TRP A 92 -2.89 -9.48 -12.05
CA TRP A 92 -3.23 -10.27 -10.86
C TRP A 92 -4.69 -10.74 -10.90
N GLN A 93 -5.60 -9.85 -11.29
CA GLN A 93 -7.01 -10.21 -11.45
C GLN A 93 -7.20 -11.31 -12.49
N SER A 94 -6.47 -11.26 -13.61
CA SER A 94 -6.45 -12.32 -14.63
C SER A 94 -5.91 -13.65 -14.09
N LEU A 95 -5.04 -13.61 -13.10
CA LEU A 95 -4.52 -14.81 -12.43
C LEU A 95 -5.42 -15.29 -11.26
N GLY A 96 -6.58 -14.67 -11.08
CA GLY A 96 -7.56 -15.07 -10.08
C GLY A 96 -7.38 -14.43 -8.69
N TYR A 97 -6.59 -13.36 -8.58
CA TYR A 97 -6.47 -12.61 -7.33
C TYR A 97 -7.63 -11.65 -7.13
N SER A 98 -8.08 -11.54 -5.90
CA SER A 98 -8.88 -10.41 -5.42
C SER A 98 -7.93 -9.33 -4.87
N VAL A 99 -8.03 -8.11 -5.35
CA VAL A 99 -7.16 -7.00 -4.96
C VAL A 99 -7.95 -5.99 -4.14
N LYS A 100 -7.51 -5.74 -2.91
CA LYS A 100 -8.09 -4.74 -2.01
C LYS A 100 -7.08 -3.61 -1.77
N LEU A 101 -7.56 -2.38 -1.87
CA LEU A 101 -6.77 -1.17 -1.63
C LEU A 101 -7.27 -0.45 -0.38
N VAL A 102 -6.41 -0.29 0.61
CA VAL A 102 -6.67 0.47 1.83
C VAL A 102 -5.85 1.75 1.79
N PHE A 103 -6.51 2.89 1.69
CA PHE A 103 -5.85 4.19 1.64
C PHE A 103 -5.96 4.89 3.00
N LEU A 104 -4.81 5.11 3.65
CA LEU A 104 -4.72 5.76 4.95
C LEU A 104 -4.56 7.27 4.79
N GLN A 105 -5.33 8.02 5.55
CA GLN A 105 -5.29 9.48 5.61
C GLN A 105 -5.02 9.92 7.06
N LEU A 106 -4.50 11.13 7.22
CA LEU A 106 -4.27 11.78 8.53
C LEU A 106 -5.08 13.08 8.64
N ARG A 107 -6.38 13.01 8.43
CA ARG A 107 -7.26 14.20 8.34
C ARG A 107 -7.15 15.17 9.51
N SER A 108 -6.76 14.68 10.70
CA SER A 108 -6.65 15.51 11.89
C SER A 108 -5.29 16.22 12.05
N VAL A 109 -4.28 15.83 11.25
CA VAL A 109 -2.88 16.30 11.42
C VAL A 109 -2.27 16.85 10.13
N GLU A 110 -2.75 16.44 8.96
CA GLU A 110 -2.12 16.67 7.67
C GLU A 110 -2.07 18.13 7.23
N GLN A 111 -3.06 18.91 7.59
CA GLN A 111 -3.12 20.32 7.15
C GLN A 111 -2.12 21.22 7.90
N ALA A 112 -1.56 20.77 9.02
CA ALA A 112 -0.75 21.59 9.89
C ALA A 112 0.77 21.39 9.74
N MET A 113 1.26 20.29 9.13
CA MET A 113 2.65 19.85 9.28
C MET A 113 3.37 19.41 8.00
N ALA A 114 2.80 19.57 6.80
CA ALA A 114 3.42 19.02 5.59
C ALA A 114 4.39 20.01 4.94
N PRO A 115 5.71 19.69 4.85
CA PRO A 115 6.61 20.37 3.91
C PRO A 115 6.09 20.19 2.47
N ASP A 116 6.34 21.16 1.59
CA ASP A 116 5.79 21.19 0.23
C ASP A 116 6.00 19.91 -0.60
N VAL A 117 7.11 19.20 -0.38
CA VAL A 117 7.42 17.93 -1.09
C VAL A 117 6.47 16.81 -0.62
N ILE A 118 6.20 16.71 0.67
CA ILE A 118 5.29 15.72 1.25
C ILE A 118 3.86 16.02 0.79
N ALA A 119 3.47 17.29 0.79
CA ALA A 119 2.16 17.73 0.31
C ALA A 119 1.94 17.37 -1.17
N ARG A 120 2.95 17.54 -2.02
CA ARG A 120 2.86 17.17 -3.45
C ARG A 120 2.72 15.67 -3.66
N ARG A 121 3.49 14.87 -2.93
CA ARG A 121 3.38 13.39 -2.99
C ARG A 121 2.03 12.90 -2.47
N PHE A 122 1.53 13.52 -1.42
CA PHE A 122 0.20 13.22 -0.89
C PHE A 122 -0.89 13.53 -1.93
N LYS A 123 -0.86 14.69 -2.55
CA LYS A 123 -1.80 15.06 -3.63
C LYS A 123 -1.72 14.12 -4.81
N ALA A 124 -0.51 13.74 -5.23
CA ALA A 124 -0.31 12.78 -6.32
C ALA A 124 -0.87 11.40 -5.95
N GLY A 125 -0.59 10.91 -4.75
CA GLY A 125 -1.10 9.64 -4.25
C GLY A 125 -2.63 9.63 -4.14
N LEU A 126 -3.22 10.68 -3.59
CA LEU A 126 -4.67 10.81 -3.46
C LEU A 126 -5.35 10.89 -4.84
N SER A 127 -4.81 11.69 -5.74
CA SER A 127 -5.32 11.80 -7.12
C SER A 127 -5.23 10.46 -7.85
N ASN A 128 -4.11 9.76 -7.76
CA ASN A 128 -3.94 8.44 -8.36
C ASN A 128 -4.91 7.43 -7.75
N PHE A 129 -5.12 7.47 -6.43
CA PHE A 129 -6.11 6.64 -5.76
C PHE A 129 -7.50 6.85 -6.36
N GLU A 130 -7.96 8.08 -6.43
CA GLU A 130 -9.31 8.43 -6.91
C GLU A 130 -9.51 8.11 -8.40
N VAL A 131 -8.55 8.45 -9.24
CA VAL A 131 -8.70 8.42 -10.70
C VAL A 131 -8.23 7.11 -11.31
N LEU A 132 -7.11 6.54 -10.84
CA LEU A 132 -6.47 5.39 -11.47
C LEU A 132 -6.75 4.07 -10.75
N TYR A 133 -6.56 4.02 -9.44
CA TYR A 133 -6.53 2.75 -8.70
C TYR A 133 -7.88 2.31 -8.18
N ARG A 134 -8.66 3.23 -7.63
CA ARG A 134 -9.99 2.93 -7.11
C ARG A 134 -10.91 2.21 -8.11
N PRO A 135 -10.97 2.63 -9.40
CA PRO A 135 -11.78 1.93 -10.39
C PRO A 135 -11.25 0.55 -10.79
N LEU A 136 -9.96 0.25 -10.55
CA LEU A 136 -9.32 -0.99 -10.96
C LEU A 136 -9.49 -2.13 -9.96
N VAL A 137 -9.42 -1.81 -8.67
CA VAL A 137 -9.40 -2.83 -7.61
C VAL A 137 -10.77 -3.46 -7.36
N ASN A 138 -10.77 -4.65 -6.76
CA ASN A 138 -12.01 -5.35 -6.40
C ASN A 138 -12.71 -4.68 -5.22
N GLU A 139 -11.92 -4.27 -4.22
CA GLU A 139 -12.41 -3.58 -3.03
C GLU A 139 -11.48 -2.42 -2.67
N TRP A 140 -12.03 -1.38 -2.07
CA TRP A 140 -11.24 -0.28 -1.53
C TRP A 140 -11.86 0.29 -0.26
N GLN A 141 -11.00 0.82 0.61
CA GLN A 141 -11.38 1.54 1.82
C GLN A 141 -10.51 2.78 1.98
N THR A 142 -11.09 3.85 2.52
CA THR A 142 -10.33 5.00 3.01
C THR A 142 -10.49 5.07 4.53
N ILE A 143 -9.37 5.25 5.23
CA ILE A 143 -9.32 5.19 6.70
C ILE A 143 -8.59 6.43 7.21
N ASP A 144 -9.17 7.12 8.19
CA ASP A 144 -8.47 8.15 8.96
C ASP A 144 -7.62 7.46 10.04
N ASN A 145 -6.31 7.50 9.87
CA ASN A 145 -5.33 6.92 10.79
C ASN A 145 -4.63 7.99 11.65
N GLY A 146 -5.12 9.22 11.64
CA GLY A 146 -4.60 10.32 12.47
C GLY A 146 -5.06 10.29 13.92
N ARG A 147 -5.81 9.27 14.34
CA ARG A 147 -6.33 9.07 15.68
C ARG A 147 -5.79 7.79 16.29
N PRO A 148 -5.83 7.64 17.64
CA PRO A 148 -5.42 6.40 18.29
C PRO A 148 -6.14 5.16 17.75
N THR A 149 -7.44 5.28 17.41
CA THR A 149 -8.21 4.23 16.77
C THR A 149 -8.48 4.61 15.32
N PRO A 150 -8.06 3.78 14.34
CA PRO A 150 -8.37 4.02 12.93
C PRO A 150 -9.88 4.11 12.69
N ARG A 151 -10.31 5.05 11.86
CA ARG A 151 -11.72 5.27 11.54
C ARG A 151 -11.98 5.09 10.06
N LEU A 152 -12.88 4.18 9.72
CA LEU A 152 -13.35 4.01 8.35
C LEU A 152 -14.09 5.29 7.88
N LEU A 153 -13.65 5.85 6.75
CA LEU A 153 -14.26 7.03 6.14
C LEU A 153 -15.21 6.64 5.00
N SER A 154 -14.76 5.79 4.12
CA SER A 154 -15.54 5.30 2.98
C SER A 154 -15.04 3.96 2.50
N GLU A 155 -15.89 3.24 1.81
CA GLU A 155 -15.54 1.96 1.21
C GLU A 155 -16.37 1.71 -0.05
N GLY A 156 -15.91 0.81 -0.89
CA GLY A 156 -16.60 0.38 -2.08
C GLY A 156 -15.87 -0.74 -2.79
N GLY A 157 -16.35 -1.11 -3.95
CA GLY A 157 -15.75 -2.16 -4.76
C GLY A 157 -16.51 -2.34 -6.06
N ARG A 158 -16.02 -3.26 -6.88
CA ARG A 158 -16.74 -3.71 -8.06
C ARG A 158 -17.82 -4.73 -7.64
N PRO A 159 -19.01 -4.63 -8.19
CA PRO A 159 -20.04 -5.63 -7.96
C PRO A 159 -19.63 -7.00 -8.50
#